data_09949170725d3422d867e402af71700d
#
_entry.id   09949170725d3422d867e402af71700d
#
_cell.length_a   1.000
_cell.length_b   1.000
_cell.length_c   1.000
_cell.angle_alpha   90.00
_cell.angle_beta   90.00
_cell.angle_gamma   90.00
#
_symmetry.space_group_name_H-M   'P 1'
#
loop_
_entity.id
_entity.type
_entity.pdbx_description
1 polymer ?
#
loop_
_entity_poly.entity_id
_entity_poly.type
_entity_poly.pdbx_seq_one_letter_code
_entity_poly.pdbx_strand_id
1 'polypeptide(L)'
;MRKVLTILMVMLVLSGCNDSKSVGNDGKIGFASQMTRALINNAEDLQQQELRLFGAYTLYGRTARVFDSERLYYNTDIQAWDYDIPQYWIMNASYRFAAVCPYNIPCSFADDTGISTITGYVCHTGAPDLLFATAKRDLTDNEDYSTVLLRFRHACAGVQFNLINASSQVLKDVRNIRLVGLQNRGDFSFDAEGSAEWVLDGSTIGDSDYDQPFGGICTLPSGGLPVNLNVKHPLYDESVLMVLPQTVYKTPITLHLEYIKEGDTEYAVRNIELGWLGGSTPTEWKRGEKYEYNLTITDNTITAEVIVVDWVDNFVDL
;
A
#
# COMPACT_ATOMS: atom_id res chain seq x y z
N MET A 1 -68.94 -18.82 -9.21
CA MET A 1 -67.80 -19.61 -8.70
C MET A 1 -66.63 -19.40 -9.64
N ARG A 2 -65.72 -18.47 -9.29
CA ARG A 2 -64.51 -18.20 -10.05
C ARG A 2 -63.33 -18.87 -9.33
N LYS A 3 -62.71 -19.84 -9.97
CA LYS A 3 -61.49 -20.51 -9.48
C LYS A 3 -60.32 -19.59 -9.74
N VAL A 4 -59.67 -19.15 -8.67
CA VAL A 4 -58.39 -18.42 -8.72
C VAL A 4 -57.28 -19.48 -8.82
N LEU A 5 -56.55 -19.47 -9.92
CA LEU A 5 -55.38 -20.31 -10.16
C LEU A 5 -54.15 -19.56 -9.63
N THR A 6 -53.62 -20.02 -8.50
CA THR A 6 -52.38 -19.48 -7.93
C THR A 6 -51.21 -20.14 -8.65
N ILE A 7 -50.50 -19.37 -9.47
CA ILE A 7 -49.24 -19.80 -10.10
C ILE A 7 -48.10 -19.57 -9.09
N LEU A 8 -47.56 -20.68 -8.60
CA LEU A 8 -46.39 -20.69 -7.75
C LEU A 8 -45.14 -20.54 -8.65
N MET A 9 -44.56 -19.33 -8.66
CA MET A 9 -43.33 -19.06 -9.39
C MET A 9 -42.14 -19.51 -8.54
N VAL A 10 -41.59 -20.68 -8.85
CA VAL A 10 -40.35 -21.19 -8.25
C VAL A 10 -39.20 -20.42 -8.88
N MET A 11 -38.61 -19.46 -8.12
CA MET A 11 -37.34 -18.89 -8.48
C MET A 11 -36.25 -19.95 -8.25
N LEU A 12 -35.73 -20.53 -9.32
CA LEU A 12 -34.47 -21.24 -9.32
C LEU A 12 -33.36 -20.16 -9.12
N VAL A 13 -32.83 -20.07 -7.92
CA VAL A 13 -31.54 -19.41 -7.69
C VAL A 13 -30.50 -20.34 -8.29
N LEU A 14 -30.05 -20.04 -9.48
CA LEU A 14 -28.82 -20.60 -10.04
C LEU A 14 -27.66 -19.98 -9.23
N SER A 15 -27.24 -20.71 -8.21
CA SER A 15 -25.90 -20.51 -7.63
C SER A 15 -24.92 -20.82 -8.75
N GLY A 16 -24.47 -19.79 -9.44
CA GLY A 16 -23.31 -19.90 -10.31
C GLY A 16 -22.10 -20.21 -9.43
N CYS A 17 -21.76 -21.47 -9.29
CA CYS A 17 -20.41 -21.86 -9.00
C CYS A 17 -19.56 -21.26 -10.13
N ASN A 18 -18.81 -20.23 -9.82
CA ASN A 18 -17.67 -19.84 -10.63
C ASN A 18 -16.64 -20.96 -10.45
N ASP A 19 -16.78 -22.02 -11.23
CA ASP A 19 -15.69 -22.93 -11.49
C ASP A 19 -14.57 -22.07 -12.09
N SER A 20 -13.64 -21.64 -11.25
CA SER A 20 -12.32 -21.27 -11.72
C SER A 20 -11.85 -22.48 -12.51
N LYS A 21 -11.91 -22.36 -13.85
CA LYS A 21 -11.31 -23.36 -14.74
C LYS A 21 -9.87 -23.52 -14.27
N SER A 22 -9.58 -24.62 -13.57
CA SER A 22 -8.23 -25.10 -13.42
C SER A 22 -7.72 -25.28 -14.84
N VAL A 23 -6.89 -24.34 -15.30
CA VAL A 23 -6.06 -24.55 -16.48
C VAL A 23 -5.37 -25.87 -16.22
N GLY A 24 -5.55 -26.85 -17.09
CA GLY A 24 -5.09 -28.21 -16.90
C GLY A 24 -3.67 -28.19 -16.38
N ASN A 25 -3.47 -28.77 -15.20
CA ASN A 25 -2.21 -28.68 -14.49
C ASN A 25 -1.18 -29.56 -15.23
N ASP A 26 -0.50 -28.95 -16.21
CA ASP A 26 0.60 -29.58 -16.98
C ASP A 26 1.89 -29.70 -16.13
N GLY A 27 1.79 -29.43 -14.79
CA GLY A 27 2.91 -29.39 -13.87
C GLY A 27 3.63 -28.03 -13.82
N LYS A 28 3.21 -27.04 -14.60
CA LYS A 28 3.73 -25.67 -14.56
C LYS A 28 3.37 -25.01 -13.21
N ILE A 29 4.29 -24.27 -12.62
CA ILE A 29 4.04 -23.49 -11.42
C ILE A 29 3.17 -22.28 -11.80
N GLY A 30 1.92 -22.26 -11.34
CA GLY A 30 0.99 -21.16 -11.57
C GLY A 30 0.90 -20.21 -10.38
N PHE A 31 0.53 -18.95 -10.62
CA PHE A 31 0.37 -17.93 -9.59
C PHE A 31 -1.01 -17.28 -9.67
N ALA A 32 -1.54 -16.92 -8.49
CA ALA A 32 -2.67 -16.04 -8.31
C ALA A 32 -2.29 -14.95 -7.33
N SER A 33 -2.95 -13.81 -7.39
CA SER A 33 -2.72 -12.73 -6.44
C SER A 33 -3.98 -12.43 -5.64
N GLN A 34 -3.78 -12.05 -4.41
CA GLN A 34 -4.80 -11.47 -3.55
C GLN A 34 -4.22 -10.21 -2.90
N MET A 35 -5.02 -9.16 -2.83
CA MET A 35 -4.62 -7.91 -2.20
C MET A 35 -5.53 -7.55 -1.07
N THR A 36 -4.92 -6.85 -0.11
CA THR A 36 -5.62 -6.03 0.86
C THR A 36 -5.90 -4.66 0.23
N ARG A 37 -6.96 -3.98 0.66
CA ARG A 37 -7.36 -2.69 0.08
C ARG A 37 -6.33 -1.61 0.36
N ALA A 38 -5.86 -0.93 -0.69
CA ALA A 38 -4.93 0.20 -0.61
C ALA A 38 -5.05 1.17 -1.77
N LEU A 39 -3.97 1.93 -2.08
CA LEU A 39 -3.87 2.75 -3.29
C LEU A 39 -4.05 1.92 -4.57
N ILE A 40 -3.52 0.70 -4.58
CA ILE A 40 -3.95 -0.36 -5.48
C ILE A 40 -5.22 -0.93 -4.84
N ASN A 41 -6.38 -0.37 -5.18
CA ASN A 41 -7.62 -0.56 -4.45
C ASN A 41 -8.28 -1.93 -4.64
N ASN A 42 -7.81 -2.71 -5.61
CA ASN A 42 -8.42 -3.98 -5.97
C ASN A 42 -7.45 -4.87 -6.77
N ALA A 43 -7.88 -6.09 -7.04
CA ALA A 43 -7.11 -7.02 -7.85
C ALA A 43 -6.89 -6.52 -9.29
N GLU A 44 -7.78 -5.72 -9.83
CA GLU A 44 -7.69 -5.17 -11.19
C GLU A 44 -6.56 -4.14 -11.31
N ASP A 45 -6.37 -3.29 -10.29
CA ASP A 45 -5.25 -2.34 -10.26
C ASP A 45 -3.91 -3.06 -10.17
N LEU A 46 -3.83 -4.14 -9.37
CA LEU A 46 -2.62 -4.96 -9.30
C LEU A 46 -2.33 -5.67 -10.63
N GLN A 47 -3.35 -6.11 -11.36
CA GLN A 47 -3.20 -6.74 -12.68
C GLN A 47 -2.61 -5.79 -13.74
N GLN A 48 -2.63 -4.47 -13.50
CA GLN A 48 -1.98 -3.49 -14.35
C GLN A 48 -0.48 -3.30 -14.02
N GLN A 49 0.00 -3.93 -12.94
CA GLN A 49 1.38 -3.84 -12.50
C GLN A 49 2.19 -5.05 -12.95
N GLU A 50 3.49 -4.84 -13.08
CA GLU A 50 4.46 -5.93 -13.21
C GLU A 50 5.08 -6.18 -11.83
N LEU A 51 5.27 -7.45 -11.51
CA LEU A 51 5.79 -7.93 -10.24
C LEU A 51 7.15 -8.57 -10.42
N ARG A 52 8.03 -8.40 -9.45
CA ARG A 52 9.31 -9.10 -9.37
C ARG A 52 9.14 -10.36 -8.55
N LEU A 53 9.37 -11.51 -9.14
CA LEU A 53 9.20 -12.81 -8.52
C LEU A 53 10.54 -13.47 -8.23
N PHE A 54 10.66 -14.04 -7.05
CA PHE A 54 11.73 -14.93 -6.63
C PHE A 54 11.14 -16.26 -6.16
N GLY A 55 11.94 -17.30 -6.26
CA GLY A 55 11.56 -18.60 -5.73
C GLY A 55 12.75 -19.54 -5.63
N ALA A 56 12.73 -20.36 -4.59
CA ALA A 56 13.68 -21.44 -4.39
C ALA A 56 12.97 -22.69 -3.88
N TYR A 57 13.51 -23.85 -4.20
CA TYR A 57 13.06 -25.11 -3.62
C TYR A 57 14.20 -25.81 -2.88
N THR A 58 13.84 -26.60 -1.90
CA THR A 58 14.74 -27.50 -1.16
C THR A 58 14.32 -28.93 -1.42
N LEU A 59 15.25 -29.74 -1.92
CA LEU A 59 15.08 -31.18 -2.17
C LEU A 59 16.24 -31.94 -1.56
N TYR A 60 15.98 -32.92 -0.70
CA TYR A 60 17.01 -33.72 -0.01
C TYR A 60 18.10 -32.86 0.68
N GLY A 61 17.71 -31.76 1.30
CA GLY A 61 18.60 -30.83 1.99
C GLY A 61 19.46 -29.95 1.07
N ARG A 62 19.21 -29.94 -0.23
CA ARG A 62 19.85 -29.05 -1.19
C ARG A 62 18.85 -28.02 -1.69
N THR A 63 19.25 -26.77 -1.62
CA THR A 63 18.44 -25.66 -2.12
C THR A 63 18.89 -25.23 -3.51
N ALA A 64 17.94 -24.93 -4.37
CA ALA A 64 18.19 -24.38 -5.71
C ALA A 64 17.14 -23.32 -6.05
N ARG A 65 17.56 -22.30 -6.79
CA ARG A 65 16.70 -21.23 -7.28
C ARG A 65 15.83 -21.74 -8.42
N VAL A 66 14.56 -21.34 -8.44
CA VAL A 66 13.60 -21.62 -9.49
C VAL A 66 13.17 -20.35 -10.22
N PHE A 67 13.05 -19.21 -9.50
CA PHE A 67 12.80 -17.90 -10.06
C PHE A 67 13.86 -16.92 -9.56
N ASP A 68 14.51 -16.21 -10.46
CA ASP A 68 15.55 -15.25 -10.14
C ASP A 68 15.20 -13.86 -10.69
N SER A 69 14.45 -13.09 -9.90
CA SER A 69 14.00 -11.77 -10.34
C SER A 69 13.14 -11.85 -11.61
N GLU A 70 12.33 -12.91 -11.72
CA GLU A 70 11.47 -13.12 -12.88
C GLU A 70 10.36 -12.05 -12.93
N ARG A 71 10.01 -11.62 -14.14
CA ARG A 71 8.89 -10.72 -14.36
C ARG A 71 7.58 -11.52 -14.36
N LEU A 72 6.73 -11.24 -13.38
CA LEU A 72 5.39 -11.79 -13.31
C LEU A 72 4.40 -10.69 -13.73
N TYR A 73 3.56 -10.98 -14.72
CA TYR A 73 2.60 -10.04 -15.30
C TYR A 73 1.24 -10.72 -15.49
N TYR A 74 0.17 -9.94 -15.48
CA TYR A 74 -1.16 -10.46 -15.74
C TYR A 74 -1.39 -10.56 -17.25
N ASN A 75 -1.58 -11.79 -17.74
CA ASN A 75 -1.85 -12.07 -19.14
C ASN A 75 -3.37 -12.09 -19.37
N THR A 76 -3.87 -11.07 -20.07
CA THR A 76 -5.31 -10.89 -20.34
C THR A 76 -5.91 -11.96 -21.27
N ASP A 77 -5.08 -12.59 -22.10
CA ASP A 77 -5.56 -13.62 -23.04
C ASP A 77 -5.95 -14.91 -22.32
N ILE A 78 -5.19 -15.25 -21.27
CA ILE A 78 -5.46 -16.45 -20.45
C ILE A 78 -6.12 -16.11 -19.10
N GLN A 79 -6.29 -14.81 -18.79
CA GLN A 79 -6.85 -14.30 -17.54
C GLN A 79 -6.13 -14.84 -16.29
N ALA A 80 -4.79 -14.88 -16.33
CA ALA A 80 -3.96 -15.41 -15.27
C ALA A 80 -2.60 -14.68 -15.20
N TRP A 81 -1.94 -14.78 -14.05
CA TRP A 81 -0.56 -14.35 -13.92
C TRP A 81 0.37 -15.30 -14.68
N ASP A 82 1.29 -14.73 -15.46
CA ASP A 82 2.20 -15.45 -16.35
C ASP A 82 3.61 -14.89 -16.29
N TYR A 83 4.57 -15.65 -16.77
CA TYR A 83 5.99 -15.31 -16.80
C TYR A 83 6.66 -15.99 -18.01
N ASP A 84 7.82 -15.45 -18.45
CA ASP A 84 8.37 -15.78 -19.78
C ASP A 84 8.89 -17.22 -19.89
N ILE A 85 9.59 -17.74 -18.86
CA ILE A 85 10.24 -19.05 -18.92
C ILE A 85 9.53 -20.05 -18.02
N PRO A 86 8.73 -20.99 -18.56
CA PRO A 86 7.95 -21.92 -17.74
C PRO A 86 8.81 -22.74 -16.78
N GLN A 87 8.41 -22.75 -15.51
CA GLN A 87 8.99 -23.57 -14.46
C GLN A 87 7.97 -24.62 -14.00
N TYR A 88 8.46 -25.78 -13.62
CA TYR A 88 7.64 -26.93 -13.29
C TYR A 88 7.89 -27.40 -11.86
N TRP A 89 6.87 -27.95 -11.25
CA TRP A 89 6.98 -28.52 -9.92
C TRP A 89 7.93 -29.73 -9.89
N ILE A 90 8.75 -29.79 -8.87
CA ILE A 90 9.58 -30.94 -8.53
C ILE A 90 8.94 -31.67 -7.36
N MET A 91 8.65 -32.94 -7.53
CA MET A 91 8.08 -33.79 -6.50
C MET A 91 8.98 -33.88 -5.26
N ASN A 92 8.38 -34.02 -4.11
CA ASN A 92 9.06 -34.14 -2.81
C ASN A 92 9.95 -32.93 -2.44
N ALA A 93 9.71 -31.77 -3.05
CA ALA A 93 10.42 -30.53 -2.74
C ALA A 93 9.55 -29.58 -1.90
N SER A 94 10.19 -28.80 -1.05
CA SER A 94 9.55 -27.67 -0.37
C SER A 94 9.99 -26.35 -1.03
N TYR A 95 9.03 -25.47 -1.27
CA TYR A 95 9.21 -24.22 -1.99
C TYR A 95 8.99 -23.00 -1.12
N ARG A 96 9.74 -21.94 -1.44
CA ARG A 96 9.54 -20.59 -0.91
C ARG A 96 9.48 -19.62 -2.08
N PHE A 97 8.51 -18.72 -2.04
CA PHE A 97 8.32 -17.68 -3.04
C PHE A 97 8.27 -16.32 -2.37
N ALA A 98 8.78 -15.32 -3.06
CA ALA A 98 8.67 -13.92 -2.70
C ALA A 98 8.36 -13.08 -3.93
N ALA A 99 7.49 -12.08 -3.78
CA ALA A 99 7.18 -11.15 -4.84
C ALA A 99 7.19 -9.72 -4.33
N VAL A 100 7.60 -8.78 -5.19
CA VAL A 100 7.63 -7.33 -4.92
C VAL A 100 6.94 -6.59 -6.05
N CYS A 101 6.16 -5.59 -5.72
CA CYS A 101 5.56 -4.63 -6.63
C CYS A 101 5.97 -3.21 -6.25
N PRO A 102 6.33 -2.36 -7.21
CA PRO A 102 6.49 -2.64 -8.65
C PRO A 102 7.77 -3.40 -9.00
N TYR A 103 7.81 -3.97 -10.19
CA TYR A 103 8.93 -4.79 -10.69
C TYR A 103 10.28 -4.07 -10.67
N ASN A 104 10.31 -2.76 -10.91
CA ASN A 104 11.52 -1.96 -11.02
C ASN A 104 12.26 -1.74 -9.68
N ILE A 105 11.66 -2.11 -8.54
CA ILE A 105 12.33 -2.00 -7.24
C ILE A 105 13.39 -3.11 -7.12
N PRO A 106 14.68 -2.75 -6.94
CA PRO A 106 15.74 -3.74 -6.72
C PRO A 106 15.49 -4.51 -5.43
N CYS A 107 15.53 -5.82 -5.53
CA CYS A 107 15.35 -6.72 -4.39
C CYS A 107 16.31 -7.90 -4.52
N SER A 108 16.89 -8.35 -3.43
CA SER A 108 17.65 -9.59 -3.34
C SER A 108 16.82 -10.67 -2.64
N PHE A 109 17.15 -11.94 -2.88
CA PHE A 109 16.48 -13.08 -2.29
C PHE A 109 17.51 -14.13 -1.88
N ALA A 110 17.46 -14.59 -0.65
CA ALA A 110 18.35 -15.65 -0.12
C ALA A 110 17.64 -17.01 -0.24
N ASP A 111 18.16 -17.88 -1.09
CA ASP A 111 17.55 -19.17 -1.45
C ASP A 111 17.31 -20.10 -0.26
N ASP A 112 18.25 -20.12 0.67
CA ASP A 112 18.26 -21.02 1.83
C ASP A 112 17.28 -20.59 2.93
N THR A 113 17.12 -19.30 3.13
CA THR A 113 16.25 -18.74 4.17
C THR A 113 14.92 -18.23 3.63
N GLY A 114 14.87 -17.84 2.35
CA GLY A 114 13.73 -17.15 1.74
C GLY A 114 13.61 -15.68 2.15
N ILE A 115 14.65 -15.13 2.79
CA ILE A 115 14.67 -13.71 3.15
C ILE A 115 14.88 -12.87 1.89
N SER A 116 14.01 -11.90 1.71
CA SER A 116 14.11 -10.88 0.67
C SER A 116 14.53 -9.56 1.28
N THR A 117 15.37 -8.79 0.57
CA THR A 117 15.86 -7.50 1.07
C THR A 117 15.87 -6.45 -0.04
N ILE A 118 15.30 -5.29 0.25
CA ILE A 118 15.35 -4.07 -0.54
C ILE A 118 16.25 -3.10 0.21
N THR A 119 17.42 -2.78 -0.35
CA THR A 119 18.42 -1.95 0.31
C THR A 119 18.36 -0.50 -0.18
N GLY A 120 18.43 0.45 0.76
CA GLY A 120 18.52 1.88 0.47
C GLY A 120 17.28 2.44 -0.23
N TYR A 121 16.11 1.88 0.03
CA TYR A 121 14.86 2.43 -0.51
C TYR A 121 14.65 3.85 -0.04
N VAL A 122 14.27 4.73 -0.96
CA VAL A 122 13.95 6.14 -0.67
C VAL A 122 12.47 6.37 -0.96
N CYS A 123 11.73 6.73 0.07
CA CYS A 123 10.36 7.17 -0.06
C CYS A 123 10.34 8.68 -0.33
N HIS A 124 9.61 9.10 -1.36
CA HIS A 124 9.56 10.50 -1.81
C HIS A 124 8.17 10.83 -2.35
N THR A 125 7.93 12.09 -2.71
CA THR A 125 6.69 12.51 -3.38
C THR A 125 6.44 11.69 -4.63
N GLY A 126 5.25 11.08 -4.72
CA GLY A 126 4.89 10.21 -5.84
C GLY A 126 5.62 8.85 -5.84
N ALA A 127 6.26 8.47 -4.73
CA ALA A 127 6.77 7.11 -4.59
C ALA A 127 5.64 6.10 -4.78
N PRO A 128 5.87 5.02 -5.53
CA PRO A 128 4.87 3.99 -5.73
C PRO A 128 4.57 3.30 -4.39
N ASP A 129 3.37 2.74 -4.31
CA ASP A 129 3.02 1.86 -3.21
C ASP A 129 3.88 0.58 -3.29
N LEU A 130 4.78 0.45 -2.32
CA LEU A 130 5.65 -0.72 -2.25
C LEU A 130 4.91 -1.89 -1.62
N LEU A 131 4.63 -2.91 -2.44
CA LEU A 131 3.95 -4.11 -2.00
C LEU A 131 4.90 -5.30 -1.99
N PHE A 132 4.66 -6.23 -1.08
CA PHE A 132 5.38 -7.50 -1.02
C PHE A 132 4.43 -8.66 -0.70
N ALA A 133 4.77 -9.84 -1.18
CA ALA A 133 4.07 -11.08 -0.87
C ALA A 133 5.06 -12.22 -0.69
N THR A 134 4.68 -13.19 0.14
CA THR A 134 5.41 -14.45 0.29
C THR A 134 4.45 -15.62 0.24
N ALA A 135 4.95 -16.76 -0.20
CA ALA A 135 4.20 -18.01 -0.18
C ALA A 135 5.14 -19.20 0.04
N LYS A 136 4.58 -20.25 0.62
CA LYS A 136 5.27 -21.54 0.77
C LYS A 136 4.43 -22.64 0.14
N ARG A 137 5.11 -23.69 -0.33
CA ARG A 137 4.48 -24.91 -0.77
C ARG A 137 5.34 -26.08 -0.36
N ASP A 138 4.75 -27.05 0.30
CA ASP A 138 5.45 -28.27 0.69
C ASP A 138 4.84 -29.46 -0.07
N LEU A 139 5.65 -30.11 -0.90
CA LEU A 139 5.28 -31.27 -1.69
C LEU A 139 5.92 -32.56 -1.16
N THR A 140 6.50 -32.53 0.03
CA THR A 140 7.18 -33.72 0.61
C THR A 140 6.19 -34.82 0.98
N ASP A 141 5.03 -34.43 1.52
CA ASP A 141 3.97 -35.34 1.97
C ASP A 141 2.63 -35.11 1.25
N ASN A 142 2.57 -34.14 0.37
CA ASN A 142 1.34 -33.73 -0.32
C ASN A 142 1.64 -33.27 -1.74
N GLU A 143 0.99 -33.87 -2.72
CA GLU A 143 1.12 -33.52 -4.13
C GLU A 143 0.17 -32.35 -4.50
N ASP A 144 0.19 -31.27 -3.70
CA ASP A 144 -0.59 -30.06 -4.00
C ASP A 144 0.14 -29.18 -5.02
N TYR A 145 -0.09 -29.45 -6.28
CA TYR A 145 0.38 -28.67 -7.44
C TYR A 145 -0.54 -27.50 -7.81
N SER A 146 -1.40 -27.09 -6.92
CA SER A 146 -2.32 -25.97 -7.16
C SER A 146 -1.56 -24.66 -7.35
N THR A 147 -2.27 -23.69 -7.89
CA THR A 147 -1.77 -22.31 -8.08
C THR A 147 -1.30 -21.71 -6.76
N VAL A 148 -0.12 -21.07 -6.78
CA VAL A 148 0.46 -20.39 -5.63
C VAL A 148 -0.25 -19.06 -5.42
N LEU A 149 -0.89 -18.87 -4.28
CA LEU A 149 -1.55 -17.63 -3.92
C LEU A 149 -0.55 -16.65 -3.28
N LEU A 150 -0.28 -15.54 -3.97
CA LEU A 150 0.54 -14.43 -3.48
C LEU A 150 -0.36 -13.40 -2.80
N ARG A 151 -0.28 -13.30 -1.48
CA ARG A 151 -1.02 -12.32 -0.66
C ARG A 151 -0.17 -11.07 -0.47
N PHE A 152 -0.49 -10.01 -1.23
CA PHE A 152 0.25 -8.76 -1.19
C PHE A 152 -0.14 -7.91 0.01
N ARG A 153 0.86 -7.31 0.63
CA ARG A 153 0.76 -6.41 1.78
C ARG A 153 1.56 -5.14 1.52
N HIS A 154 1.15 -4.03 2.15
CA HIS A 154 1.88 -2.78 2.06
C HIS A 154 3.17 -2.82 2.88
N ALA A 155 4.25 -2.32 2.31
CA ALA A 155 5.50 -2.12 3.03
C ALA A 155 5.55 -0.74 3.71
N CYS A 156 4.81 0.25 3.20
CA CYS A 156 4.77 1.61 3.71
C CYS A 156 3.52 1.88 4.58
N ALA A 157 3.48 3.06 5.18
CA ALA A 157 2.28 3.68 5.73
C ALA A 157 1.76 4.75 4.77
N GLY A 158 0.47 5.07 4.85
CA GLY A 158 -0.14 6.16 4.12
C GLY A 158 -0.48 7.34 5.03
N VAL A 159 -0.25 8.57 4.55
CA VAL A 159 -0.62 9.78 5.30
C VAL A 159 -1.41 10.72 4.40
N GLN A 160 -2.52 11.22 4.93
CA GLN A 160 -3.38 12.18 4.27
C GLN A 160 -3.64 13.37 5.18
N PHE A 161 -3.58 14.58 4.61
CA PHE A 161 -3.87 15.80 5.34
C PHE A 161 -5.10 16.49 4.75
N ASN A 162 -6.09 16.72 5.58
CA ASN A 162 -7.28 17.50 5.26
C ASN A 162 -7.23 18.82 6.03
N LEU A 163 -7.51 19.94 5.39
CA LEU A 163 -7.53 21.26 6.01
C LEU A 163 -8.95 21.80 6.06
N ILE A 164 -9.37 22.22 7.23
CA ILE A 164 -10.68 22.82 7.52
C ILE A 164 -10.45 24.25 7.99
N ASN A 165 -11.09 25.21 7.33
CA ASN A 165 -11.07 26.59 7.78
C ASN A 165 -12.30 26.87 8.66
N ALA A 166 -12.12 26.88 9.97
CA ALA A 166 -13.11 27.29 10.96
C ALA A 166 -12.87 28.71 11.49
N SER A 167 -11.98 29.49 10.87
CA SER A 167 -11.78 30.91 11.21
C SER A 167 -12.91 31.78 10.66
N SER A 168 -12.98 33.03 11.13
CA SER A 168 -13.96 34.02 10.68
C SER A 168 -13.67 34.56 9.27
N GLN A 169 -12.49 34.27 8.70
CA GLN A 169 -12.01 34.85 7.45
C GLN A 169 -11.73 33.77 6.39
N VAL A 170 -11.80 34.14 5.13
CA VAL A 170 -11.30 33.31 4.02
C VAL A 170 -9.79 33.19 4.10
N LEU A 171 -9.26 31.97 3.96
CA LEU A 171 -7.84 31.74 3.77
C LEU A 171 -7.55 31.65 2.28
N LYS A 172 -6.66 32.51 1.80
CA LYS A 172 -6.26 32.60 0.39
C LYS A 172 -4.83 32.09 0.22
N ASP A 173 -4.52 31.63 -0.98
CA ASP A 173 -3.17 31.24 -1.38
C ASP A 173 -2.49 30.29 -0.38
N VAL A 174 -3.19 29.23 0.01
CA VAL A 174 -2.59 28.15 0.80
C VAL A 174 -1.50 27.50 -0.03
N ARG A 175 -0.25 27.59 0.43
CA ARG A 175 0.93 27.22 -0.35
C ARG A 175 2.08 26.76 0.53
N ASN A 176 3.23 26.46 -0.10
CA ASN A 176 4.47 26.03 0.56
C ASN A 176 4.21 24.92 1.58
N ILE A 177 3.33 23.98 1.22
CA ILE A 177 2.96 22.88 2.10
C ILE A 177 4.06 21.82 2.00
N ARG A 178 4.71 21.53 3.15
CA ARG A 178 5.87 20.63 3.22
C ARG A 178 5.79 19.76 4.47
N LEU A 179 6.20 18.50 4.32
CA LEU A 179 6.38 17.58 5.44
C LEU A 179 7.88 17.40 5.67
N VAL A 180 8.36 17.79 6.84
CA VAL A 180 9.79 17.79 7.19
C VAL A 180 10.06 17.04 8.48
N GLY A 181 11.31 16.63 8.69
CA GLY A 181 11.76 16.01 9.94
C GLY A 181 11.48 14.50 10.04
N LEU A 182 10.91 13.88 9.01
CA LEU A 182 10.72 12.42 8.96
C LEU A 182 11.93 11.73 8.34
N GLN A 183 12.06 10.43 8.58
CA GLN A 183 13.02 9.59 7.90
C GLN A 183 12.38 9.01 6.62
N ASN A 184 13.06 9.12 5.50
CA ASN A 184 12.54 8.66 4.21
C ASN A 184 13.40 7.60 3.52
N ARG A 185 14.47 7.14 4.18
CA ARG A 185 15.39 6.14 3.65
C ARG A 185 15.58 4.99 4.63
N GLY A 186 15.67 3.77 4.11
CA GLY A 186 15.93 2.58 4.91
C GLY A 186 16.05 1.32 4.08
N ASP A 187 16.34 0.23 4.77
CA ASP A 187 16.34 -1.12 4.24
C ASP A 187 15.07 -1.84 4.68
N PHE A 188 14.44 -2.53 3.76
CA PHE A 188 13.26 -3.34 4.03
C PHE A 188 13.57 -4.81 3.84
N SER A 189 13.29 -5.64 4.82
CA SER A 189 13.44 -7.09 4.73
C SER A 189 12.14 -7.81 5.09
N PHE A 190 11.92 -8.95 4.47
CA PHE A 190 10.79 -9.83 4.78
C PHE A 190 11.16 -11.29 4.53
N ASP A 191 10.57 -12.19 5.31
CA ASP A 191 10.86 -13.62 5.28
C ASP A 191 9.73 -14.43 4.62
N ALA A 192 9.97 -15.73 4.45
CA ALA A 192 9.02 -16.65 3.85
C ALA A 192 7.76 -16.89 4.72
N GLU A 193 7.78 -16.55 6.01
CA GLU A 193 6.65 -16.55 6.94
C GLU A 193 5.81 -15.28 6.83
N GLY A 194 6.36 -14.27 6.14
CA GLY A 194 5.73 -12.98 5.96
C GLY A 194 5.99 -11.99 7.08
N SER A 195 6.93 -12.25 7.98
CA SER A 195 7.46 -11.25 8.88
C SER A 195 8.21 -10.20 8.05
N ALA A 196 8.06 -8.93 8.40
CA ALA A 196 8.67 -7.86 7.62
C ALA A 196 9.06 -6.70 8.51
N GLU A 197 10.23 -6.11 8.22
CA GLU A 197 10.85 -5.08 9.05
C GLU A 197 11.51 -4.00 8.20
N TRP A 198 11.44 -2.76 8.68
CA TRP A 198 12.22 -1.62 8.20
C TRP A 198 13.36 -1.31 9.14
N VAL A 199 14.55 -1.10 8.59
CA VAL A 199 15.69 -0.52 9.29
C VAL A 199 15.98 0.83 8.65
N LEU A 200 15.56 1.91 9.32
CA LEU A 200 15.77 3.27 8.83
C LEU A 200 17.21 3.70 9.05
N ASP A 201 17.76 4.51 8.14
CA ASP A 201 19.17 4.92 8.18
C ASP A 201 19.47 6.03 9.21
N GLY A 202 18.43 6.55 9.87
CA GLY A 202 18.54 7.59 10.90
C GLY A 202 18.63 9.01 10.36
N SER A 203 18.78 9.20 9.05
CA SER A 203 18.76 10.54 8.45
C SER A 203 17.34 11.08 8.34
N THR A 204 17.14 12.34 8.69
CA THR A 204 15.86 13.03 8.52
C THR A 204 15.92 13.94 7.30
N ILE A 205 14.80 14.02 6.59
CA ILE A 205 14.70 14.97 5.48
C ILE A 205 14.50 16.40 5.97
N GLY A 206 15.17 17.32 5.27
CA GLY A 206 14.85 18.74 5.32
C GLY A 206 13.64 19.06 4.41
N ASP A 207 13.74 20.16 3.70
CA ASP A 207 12.64 20.76 2.95
C ASP A 207 12.39 20.17 1.54
N SER A 208 13.20 19.22 1.05
CA SER A 208 13.26 18.94 -0.38
C SER A 208 12.54 17.67 -0.84
N ASP A 209 12.56 16.59 -0.06
CA ASP A 209 12.10 15.28 -0.58
C ASP A 209 10.58 15.11 -0.60
N TYR A 210 9.88 15.80 0.31
CA TYR A 210 8.42 15.92 0.28
C TYR A 210 7.98 17.37 0.04
N ASP A 211 8.78 18.12 -0.73
CA ASP A 211 8.41 19.44 -1.19
C ASP A 211 7.33 19.32 -2.27
N GLN A 212 6.25 20.06 -2.10
CA GLN A 212 5.08 20.04 -2.98
C GLN A 212 4.39 18.65 -3.15
N PRO A 213 4.29 17.79 -2.14
CA PRO A 213 3.40 16.63 -2.20
C PRO A 213 1.93 17.08 -2.19
N PHE A 214 1.69 18.38 -2.14
CA PHE A 214 0.41 19.01 -1.87
C PHE A 214 -0.02 19.90 -3.04
N GLY A 215 -1.29 19.85 -3.37
CA GLY A 215 -1.90 20.37 -4.62
C GLY A 215 -1.92 21.86 -4.81
N GLY A 216 -0.83 22.56 -4.58
CA GLY A 216 -0.70 23.94 -4.99
C GLY A 216 -1.60 24.92 -4.22
N ILE A 217 -1.76 26.11 -4.79
CA ILE A 217 -2.50 27.22 -4.21
C ILE A 217 -4.01 26.92 -4.19
N CYS A 218 -4.61 26.95 -3.02
CA CYS A 218 -6.06 26.82 -2.87
C CYS A 218 -6.64 27.94 -2.01
N THR A 219 -7.92 28.22 -2.20
CA THR A 219 -8.68 29.15 -1.37
C THR A 219 -9.66 28.36 -0.51
N LEU A 220 -9.63 28.57 0.80
CA LEU A 220 -10.49 27.91 1.77
C LEU A 220 -11.50 28.92 2.34
N PRO A 221 -12.80 28.82 1.99
CA PRO A 221 -13.84 29.67 2.56
C PRO A 221 -13.97 29.42 4.07
N SER A 222 -14.41 30.46 4.79
CA SER A 222 -14.75 30.33 6.20
C SER A 222 -15.91 29.34 6.41
N GLY A 223 -15.78 28.43 7.37
CA GLY A 223 -16.79 27.40 7.64
C GLY A 223 -16.97 26.38 6.53
N GLY A 224 -15.99 26.25 5.64
CA GLY A 224 -16.01 25.34 4.49
C GLY A 224 -15.83 23.87 4.87
N LEU A 225 -16.00 23.00 3.87
CA LEU A 225 -15.75 21.57 3.99
C LEU A 225 -14.24 21.28 4.06
N PRO A 226 -13.83 20.13 4.60
CA PRO A 226 -12.44 19.70 4.54
C PRO A 226 -11.92 19.63 3.10
N VAL A 227 -10.72 20.15 2.90
CA VAL A 227 -10.01 20.07 1.61
C VAL A 227 -8.78 19.20 1.80
N ASN A 228 -8.68 18.15 0.99
CA ASN A 228 -7.50 17.30 0.98
C ASN A 228 -6.33 18.07 0.36
N LEU A 229 -5.24 18.18 1.11
CA LEU A 229 -4.03 18.89 0.69
C LEU A 229 -3.10 18.04 -0.17
N ASN A 230 -3.24 16.71 -0.12
CA ASN A 230 -2.36 15.82 -0.86
C ASN A 230 -2.61 15.91 -2.36
N VAL A 231 -1.55 15.85 -3.14
CA VAL A 231 -1.66 15.68 -4.60
C VAL A 231 -2.21 14.29 -4.90
N LYS A 232 -3.10 14.20 -5.88
CA LYS A 232 -3.54 12.91 -6.39
C LYS A 232 -2.33 12.14 -6.94
N HIS A 233 -2.17 10.90 -6.53
CA HIS A 233 -1.08 10.06 -7.02
C HIS A 233 -1.23 9.85 -8.54
N PRO A 234 -0.17 9.96 -9.35
CA PRO A 234 -0.28 9.90 -10.81
C PRO A 234 -0.77 8.54 -11.33
N LEU A 235 -0.61 7.46 -10.57
CA LEU A 235 -1.00 6.11 -10.96
C LEU A 235 -2.28 5.61 -10.27
N TYR A 236 -2.75 6.28 -9.21
CA TYR A 236 -3.86 5.81 -8.38
C TYR A 236 -4.90 6.89 -8.19
N ASP A 237 -6.15 6.51 -7.97
CA ASP A 237 -7.26 7.45 -7.81
C ASP A 237 -7.35 8.05 -6.39
N GLU A 238 -6.31 7.92 -5.58
CA GLU A 238 -6.24 8.44 -4.22
C GLU A 238 -5.16 9.51 -4.04
N SER A 239 -5.39 10.38 -3.06
CA SER A 239 -4.48 11.46 -2.66
C SER A 239 -3.86 11.14 -1.31
N VAL A 240 -2.96 10.16 -1.27
CA VAL A 240 -2.25 9.68 -0.09
C VAL A 240 -0.75 9.79 -0.32
N LEU A 241 -0.02 10.22 0.68
CA LEU A 241 1.43 10.27 0.67
C LEU A 241 1.98 8.99 1.30
N MET A 242 2.83 8.27 0.57
CA MET A 242 3.57 7.14 1.13
C MET A 242 4.68 7.63 2.04
N VAL A 243 4.79 7.05 3.23
CA VAL A 243 5.86 7.31 4.19
C VAL A 243 6.41 6.01 4.75
N LEU A 244 7.67 6.01 5.17
CA LEU A 244 8.22 4.85 5.88
C LEU A 244 7.63 4.73 7.28
N PRO A 245 7.33 3.51 7.75
CA PRO A 245 6.90 3.27 9.12
C PRO A 245 7.94 3.79 10.12
N GLN A 246 7.52 4.64 11.04
CA GLN A 246 8.40 5.26 12.01
C GLN A 246 7.64 5.83 13.20
N THR A 247 8.36 6.03 14.31
CA THR A 247 7.81 6.73 15.46
C THR A 247 7.43 8.17 15.10
N VAL A 248 6.25 8.60 15.52
CA VAL A 248 5.73 9.98 15.35
C VAL A 248 5.68 10.71 16.68
N TYR A 249 5.23 10.04 17.73
CA TYR A 249 5.07 10.66 19.06
C TYR A 249 6.38 11.22 19.59
N LYS A 250 6.36 12.51 19.97
CA LYS A 250 7.52 13.27 20.47
C LYS A 250 8.71 13.36 19.49
N THR A 251 8.42 13.32 18.18
CA THR A 251 9.41 13.55 17.13
C THR A 251 9.22 14.94 16.49
N PRO A 252 10.23 15.52 15.85
CA PRO A 252 10.16 16.83 15.22
C PRO A 252 9.49 16.81 13.84
N ILE A 253 8.71 15.77 13.52
CA ILE A 253 7.99 15.70 12.25
C ILE A 253 6.98 16.84 12.19
N THR A 254 7.11 17.71 11.18
CA THR A 254 6.35 18.94 11.07
C THR A 254 5.70 19.07 9.70
N LEU A 255 4.41 19.41 9.69
CA LEU A 255 3.73 19.89 8.50
C LEU A 255 3.84 21.42 8.50
N HIS A 256 4.54 21.97 7.50
CA HIS A 256 4.64 23.40 7.24
C HIS A 256 3.62 23.84 6.21
N LEU A 257 2.98 24.99 6.41
CA LEU A 257 2.09 25.61 5.42
C LEU A 257 2.03 27.13 5.60
N GLU A 258 1.73 27.84 4.50
CA GLU A 258 1.54 29.28 4.46
C GLU A 258 0.17 29.61 3.87
N TYR A 259 -0.44 30.70 4.33
CA TYR A 259 -1.66 31.26 3.77
C TYR A 259 -1.80 32.75 4.04
N ILE A 260 -2.65 33.46 3.27
CA ILE A 260 -3.04 34.84 3.54
C ILE A 260 -4.48 34.84 4.04
N LYS A 261 -4.74 35.54 5.15
CA LYS A 261 -6.12 35.83 5.57
C LYS A 261 -6.70 36.93 4.70
N GLU A 262 -8.00 36.88 4.43
CA GLU A 262 -8.67 37.92 3.66
C GLU A 262 -8.55 39.28 4.35
N GLY A 263 -8.03 40.26 3.62
CA GLY A 263 -7.74 41.59 4.15
C GLY A 263 -6.28 41.81 4.61
N ASP A 264 -5.51 40.73 4.81
CA ASP A 264 -4.08 40.81 5.11
C ASP A 264 -3.24 40.90 3.81
N THR A 265 -2.02 41.42 3.93
CA THR A 265 -1.02 41.45 2.85
C THR A 265 0.17 40.53 3.10
N GLU A 266 0.29 40.01 4.32
CA GLU A 266 1.39 39.16 4.76
C GLU A 266 0.94 37.71 4.91
N TYR A 267 1.86 36.77 4.61
CA TYR A 267 1.61 35.36 4.82
C TYR A 267 1.71 34.98 6.29
N ALA A 268 0.70 34.32 6.77
CA ALA A 268 0.74 33.59 8.03
C ALA A 268 1.44 32.23 7.79
N VAL A 269 2.54 32.02 8.50
CA VAL A 269 3.28 30.74 8.48
C VAL A 269 2.79 29.86 9.61
N ARG A 270 2.57 28.58 9.34
CA ARG A 270 2.20 27.57 10.33
C ARG A 270 3.11 26.35 10.22
N ASN A 271 3.65 25.98 11.37
CA ASN A 271 4.39 24.74 11.59
C ASN A 271 3.57 23.88 12.55
N ILE A 272 3.05 22.77 12.08
CA ILE A 272 2.22 21.86 12.86
C ILE A 272 3.08 20.66 13.21
N GLU A 273 3.52 20.59 14.47
CA GLU A 273 4.33 19.49 14.97
C GLU A 273 3.48 18.25 15.18
N LEU A 274 3.56 17.30 14.25
CA LEU A 274 2.71 16.10 14.25
C LEU A 274 2.97 15.20 15.46
N GLY A 275 4.17 15.24 16.02
CA GLY A 275 4.54 14.50 17.23
C GLY A 275 3.91 15.05 18.53
N TRP A 276 3.22 16.21 18.49
CA TRP A 276 2.75 16.95 19.67
C TRP A 276 1.28 17.37 19.58
N LEU A 277 0.45 16.66 18.83
CA LEU A 277 -0.98 16.94 18.65
C LEU A 277 -1.85 16.57 19.88
N GLY A 278 -1.23 16.36 21.03
CA GLY A 278 -1.94 15.97 22.25
C GLY A 278 -2.48 14.54 22.17
N GLY A 279 -3.72 14.32 22.60
CA GLY A 279 -4.34 12.99 22.63
C GLY A 279 -4.59 12.36 21.26
N SER A 280 -4.49 13.13 20.18
CA SER A 280 -4.66 12.65 18.79
C SER A 280 -3.36 12.22 18.13
N THR A 281 -2.20 12.41 18.78
CA THR A 281 -0.89 12.02 18.20
C THR A 281 -0.78 10.51 18.11
N PRO A 282 -0.58 9.92 16.90
CA PRO A 282 -0.26 8.50 16.78
C PRO A 282 1.12 8.23 17.39
N THR A 283 1.28 7.07 18.02
CA THR A 283 2.60 6.66 18.55
C THR A 283 3.61 6.51 17.44
N GLU A 284 3.17 5.90 16.36
CA GLU A 284 3.96 5.59 15.17
C GLU A 284 3.07 5.54 13.93
N TRP A 285 3.67 5.72 12.77
CA TRP A 285 3.07 5.30 11.50
C TRP A 285 3.46 3.84 11.28
N LYS A 286 2.45 2.97 11.21
CA LYS A 286 2.68 1.54 11.01
C LYS A 286 2.51 1.15 9.56
N ARG A 287 3.24 0.15 9.16
CA ARG A 287 3.12 -0.50 7.86
C ARG A 287 1.68 -1.00 7.64
N GLY A 288 1.10 -0.68 6.49
CA GLY A 288 -0.25 -1.09 6.13
C GLY A 288 -1.37 -0.34 6.87
N GLU A 289 -1.06 0.78 7.52
CA GLU A 289 -2.05 1.69 8.10
C GLU A 289 -2.08 3.02 7.34
N LYS A 290 -3.27 3.63 7.26
CA LYS A 290 -3.48 4.96 6.71
C LYS A 290 -3.88 5.92 7.82
N TYR A 291 -3.23 7.08 7.88
CA TYR A 291 -3.43 8.12 8.87
C TYR A 291 -4.04 9.36 8.20
N GLU A 292 -5.26 9.71 8.57
CA GLU A 292 -5.94 10.91 8.10
C GLU A 292 -5.86 12.00 9.17
N TYR A 293 -5.10 13.06 8.88
CA TYR A 293 -4.97 14.23 9.73
C TYR A 293 -6.00 15.28 9.30
N ASN A 294 -7.02 15.48 10.12
CA ASN A 294 -8.01 16.53 9.95
C ASN A 294 -7.57 17.77 10.75
N LEU A 295 -7.02 18.75 10.05
CA LEU A 295 -6.45 19.97 10.60
C LEU A 295 -7.49 21.09 10.54
N THR A 296 -7.89 21.62 11.67
CA THR A 296 -8.86 22.73 11.78
C THR A 296 -8.15 24.02 12.17
N ILE A 297 -8.14 25.00 11.28
CA ILE A 297 -7.64 26.35 11.52
C ILE A 297 -8.78 27.20 12.07
N THR A 298 -8.59 27.77 13.25
CA THR A 298 -9.44 28.79 13.84
C THR A 298 -8.76 30.16 13.79
N ASP A 299 -9.40 31.20 14.31
CA ASP A 299 -8.79 32.55 14.37
C ASP A 299 -7.49 32.56 15.20
N ASN A 300 -7.39 31.71 16.23
CA ASN A 300 -6.30 31.73 17.20
C ASN A 300 -5.46 30.45 17.24
N THR A 301 -6.00 29.32 16.83
CA THR A 301 -5.35 28.00 17.02
C THR A 301 -5.48 27.13 15.78
N ILE A 302 -4.64 26.08 15.73
CA ILE A 302 -4.81 24.93 14.86
C ILE A 302 -5.02 23.72 15.76
N THR A 303 -6.08 22.99 15.54
CA THR A 303 -6.34 21.70 16.18
C THR A 303 -6.24 20.58 15.14
N ALA A 304 -5.91 19.39 15.59
CA ALA A 304 -5.82 18.22 14.73
C ALA A 304 -6.57 17.05 15.34
N GLU A 305 -7.29 16.34 14.51
CA GLU A 305 -7.85 15.02 14.80
C GLU A 305 -7.20 14.03 13.84
N VAL A 306 -6.75 12.90 14.35
CA VAL A 306 -6.13 11.86 13.54
C VAL A 306 -7.00 10.62 13.57
N ILE A 307 -7.42 10.18 12.39
CA ILE A 307 -8.16 8.94 12.19
C ILE A 307 -7.19 7.92 11.61
N VAL A 308 -7.09 6.76 12.26
CA VAL A 308 -6.32 5.64 11.76
C VAL A 308 -7.27 4.69 11.06
N VAL A 309 -7.00 4.43 9.81
CA VAL A 309 -7.76 3.47 9.00
C VAL A 309 -6.82 2.33 8.68
N ASP A 310 -7.15 1.15 9.17
CA ASP A 310 -6.43 -0.05 8.75
C ASP A 310 -6.59 -0.22 7.24
N TRP A 311 -5.49 -0.31 6.54
CA TRP A 311 -5.47 -0.90 5.20
C TRP A 311 -5.58 -2.42 5.38
N VAL A 312 -6.79 -2.84 5.80
CA VAL A 312 -7.02 -4.13 6.47
C VAL A 312 -6.74 -5.30 5.54
N ASP A 313 -5.95 -6.22 6.07
CA ASP A 313 -5.72 -7.59 5.60
C ASP A 313 -6.99 -8.47 5.69
N ASN A 314 -8.10 -8.04 5.09
CA ASN A 314 -9.28 -8.87 4.96
C ASN A 314 -9.10 -9.79 3.76
N PHE A 315 -8.28 -10.83 3.93
CA PHE A 315 -8.28 -11.96 3.01
C PHE A 315 -9.61 -12.69 3.19
N VAL A 316 -10.48 -12.59 2.21
CA VAL A 316 -11.61 -13.50 2.12
C VAL A 316 -11.09 -14.77 1.48
N ASP A 317 -10.99 -15.84 2.25
CA ASP A 317 -10.77 -17.17 1.68
C ASP A 317 -12.00 -17.50 0.82
N LEU A 318 -11.80 -17.54 -0.49
CA LEU A 318 -12.80 -17.95 -1.47
C LEU A 318 -12.75 -19.45 -1.67
#